data_d82273017f834a894c04d9f33b4579ef
#
_entry.id   d82273017f834a894c04d9f33b4579ef
#
_cell.length_a   1.000
_cell.length_b   1.000
_cell.length_c   1.000
_cell.angle_alpha   90.00
_cell.angle_beta   90.00
_cell.angle_gamma   90.00
#
_symmetry.space_group_name_H-M   'P 1'
#
loop_
_entity.id
_entity.type
_entity.pdbx_description
1 polymer ?
#
loop_
_entity_poly.entity_id
_entity_poly.type
_entity_poly.pdbx_seq_one_letter_code
_entity_poly.pdbx_strand_id
1 'polypeptide(L)'
;MVPVLAYQRLTDHPRALRAFTGLDLAEFEKLLPPFEMAYHAYRYEQHVTKTSRQRRYGGGRKPRLVALADQLLFILLYFKVYPLQEVMAFLFDTSPGRVNEWMHHLSAVLQMALGNLHALPERDPKNLEQTLALCVSVDFIVDGTERRIQRPKDATEQQEIYSGKKRPHREK
;
A
#
# COMPACT_ATOMS: atom_id res chain seq x y z
N MET A 1 26.33 7.14 -7.43
CA MET A 1 25.34 7.99 -8.11
C MET A 1 24.25 8.29 -7.11
N VAL A 2 23.76 9.52 -7.04
CA VAL A 2 22.72 9.94 -6.08
C VAL A 2 21.37 9.72 -6.78
N PRO A 3 20.34 9.18 -6.07
CA PRO A 3 19.03 9.00 -6.67
C PRO A 3 18.48 10.34 -7.18
N VAL A 4 17.76 10.29 -8.31
CA VAL A 4 17.14 11.48 -8.91
C VAL A 4 16.06 12.02 -7.97
N LEU A 5 15.34 11.10 -7.31
CA LEU A 5 14.30 11.41 -6.34
C LEU A 5 14.74 10.97 -4.94
N ALA A 6 14.76 11.92 -4.00
CA ALA A 6 15.05 11.68 -2.59
C ALA A 6 14.11 12.54 -1.71
N TYR A 7 13.75 12.04 -0.54
CA TYR A 7 12.86 12.75 0.41
C TYR A 7 13.39 14.17 0.72
N GLN A 8 14.69 14.27 0.99
CA GLN A 8 15.34 15.54 1.33
C GLN A 8 15.15 16.65 0.27
N ARG A 9 15.02 16.28 -1.01
CA ARG A 9 14.73 17.25 -2.08
C ARG A 9 13.27 17.66 -2.11
N LEU A 10 12.37 16.80 -1.62
CA LEU A 10 10.93 17.06 -1.63
C LEU A 10 10.45 17.86 -0.41
N THR A 11 11.24 17.95 0.66
CA THR A 11 10.92 18.80 1.81
C THR A 11 10.80 20.28 1.42
N ASP A 12 11.62 20.74 0.46
CA ASP A 12 11.57 22.10 -0.06
C ASP A 12 10.48 22.29 -1.13
N HIS A 13 9.83 21.20 -1.54
CA HIS A 13 8.81 21.19 -2.59
C HIS A 13 7.51 20.48 -2.14
N PRO A 14 6.74 21.04 -1.20
CA PRO A 14 5.58 20.37 -0.58
C PRO A 14 4.48 19.98 -1.59
N ARG A 15 4.31 20.76 -2.66
CA ARG A 15 3.36 20.40 -3.74
C ARG A 15 3.79 19.15 -4.49
N ALA A 16 5.10 18.99 -4.74
CA ALA A 16 5.64 17.80 -5.40
C ALA A 16 5.57 16.58 -4.47
N LEU A 17 5.88 16.74 -3.17
CA LEU A 17 5.73 15.69 -2.18
C LEU A 17 4.28 15.14 -2.19
N ARG A 18 3.29 16.03 -2.11
CA ARG A 18 1.88 15.66 -2.13
C ARG A 18 1.46 15.00 -3.46
N ALA A 19 1.96 15.49 -4.58
CA ALA A 19 1.69 14.88 -5.89
C ALA A 19 2.23 13.44 -5.98
N PHE A 20 3.43 13.19 -5.45
CA PHE A 20 4.06 11.89 -5.51
C PHE A 20 3.57 10.90 -4.43
N THR A 21 3.21 11.36 -3.25
CA THR A 21 2.88 10.48 -2.13
C THR A 21 1.39 10.48 -1.77
N GLY A 22 0.66 11.54 -2.12
CA GLY A 22 -0.70 11.78 -1.65
C GLY A 22 -0.77 12.42 -0.27
N LEU A 23 0.36 12.56 0.42
CA LEU A 23 0.47 13.11 1.77
C LEU A 23 1.11 14.49 1.75
N ASP A 24 0.74 15.35 2.68
CA ASP A 24 1.51 16.54 2.97
C ASP A 24 2.73 16.23 3.85
N LEU A 25 3.56 17.26 4.12
CA LEU A 25 4.80 17.05 4.86
C LEU A 25 4.55 16.58 6.29
N ALA A 26 3.56 17.15 6.98
CA ALA A 26 3.23 16.79 8.36
C ALA A 26 2.67 15.36 8.46
N GLU A 27 1.84 14.96 7.50
CA GLU A 27 1.31 13.60 7.40
C GLU A 27 2.42 12.58 7.11
N PHE A 28 3.35 12.94 6.22
CA PHE A 28 4.51 12.09 5.91
C PHE A 28 5.41 11.91 7.14
N GLU A 29 5.74 13.00 7.83
CA GLU A 29 6.56 12.96 9.05
C GLU A 29 5.87 12.22 10.20
N LYS A 30 4.56 12.28 10.29
CA LYS A 30 3.77 11.50 11.25
C LYS A 30 3.78 10.01 10.94
N LEU A 31 3.80 9.62 9.66
CA LEU A 31 3.82 8.21 9.23
C LEU A 31 5.23 7.60 9.33
N LEU A 32 6.28 8.41 9.24
CA LEU A 32 7.66 7.92 9.18
C LEU A 32 8.07 7.11 10.44
N PRO A 33 7.87 7.55 11.70
CA PRO A 33 8.27 6.78 12.87
C PRO A 33 7.58 5.40 12.98
N PRO A 34 6.24 5.26 12.80
CA PRO A 34 5.61 3.94 12.78
C PRO A 34 6.12 3.06 11.63
N PHE A 35 6.43 3.64 10.47
CA PHE A 35 7.04 2.90 9.37
C PHE A 35 8.44 2.38 9.71
N GLU A 36 9.28 3.18 10.37
CA GLU A 36 10.61 2.77 10.84
C GLU A 36 10.53 1.63 11.85
N MET A 37 9.63 1.72 12.81
CA MET A 37 9.38 0.64 13.78
C MET A 37 8.95 -0.65 13.07
N ALA A 38 7.99 -0.58 12.17
CA ALA A 38 7.51 -1.71 11.41
C ALA A 38 8.62 -2.32 10.51
N TYR A 39 9.46 -1.48 9.90
CA TYR A 39 10.59 -1.92 9.09
C TYR A 39 11.59 -2.74 9.90
N HIS A 40 11.97 -2.28 11.08
CA HIS A 40 12.88 -3.02 11.95
C HIS A 40 12.28 -4.32 12.47
N ALA A 41 10.99 -4.32 12.85
CA ALA A 41 10.27 -5.50 13.30
C ALA A 41 10.19 -6.55 12.17
N TYR A 42 9.77 -6.13 10.97
CA TYR A 42 9.67 -7.01 9.81
C TYR A 42 11.03 -7.63 9.44
N ARG A 43 12.09 -6.82 9.42
CA ARG A 43 13.44 -7.33 9.12
C ARG A 43 13.94 -8.32 10.17
N TYR A 44 13.66 -8.07 11.44
CA TYR A 44 14.01 -8.99 12.52
C TYR A 44 13.26 -10.32 12.38
N GLU A 45 11.96 -10.28 12.13
CA GLU A 45 11.14 -11.45 11.89
C GLU A 45 11.66 -12.29 10.71
N GLN A 46 11.94 -11.65 9.57
CA GLN A 46 12.53 -12.29 8.40
C GLN A 46 13.91 -12.89 8.67
N HIS A 47 14.63 -12.37 9.65
CA HIS A 47 15.92 -12.93 10.06
C HIS A 47 15.73 -14.16 10.94
N VAL A 48 14.83 -14.13 11.91
CA VAL A 48 14.58 -15.21 12.87
C VAL A 48 13.91 -16.41 12.18
N THR A 49 12.98 -16.19 11.28
CA THR A 49 12.23 -17.26 10.59
C THR A 49 13.10 -18.05 9.58
N LYS A 50 14.20 -17.47 9.11
CA LYS A 50 15.13 -18.16 8.19
C LYS A 50 16.22 -18.91 8.98
N THR A 51 15.88 -20.08 9.46
CA THR A 51 16.70 -20.96 10.31
C THR A 51 18.07 -21.36 9.75
N SER A 52 18.32 -21.21 8.44
CA SER A 52 19.59 -21.59 7.81
C SER A 52 20.64 -20.46 7.72
N ARG A 53 20.38 -19.29 8.30
CA ARG A 53 21.31 -18.15 8.21
C ARG A 53 22.41 -18.22 9.25
N GLN A 54 23.67 -18.35 8.80
CA GLN A 54 24.86 -18.28 9.65
C GLN A 54 25.31 -16.84 9.96
N ARG A 55 24.75 -15.83 9.27
CA ARG A 55 25.16 -14.41 9.43
C ARG A 55 24.34 -13.73 10.51
N ARG A 56 25.02 -12.90 11.32
CA ARG A 56 24.37 -12.06 12.35
C ARG A 56 23.36 -11.09 11.72
N TYR A 57 22.32 -10.73 12.48
CA TYR A 57 21.36 -9.70 12.11
C TYR A 57 22.06 -8.38 11.76
N GLY A 58 21.66 -7.74 10.67
CA GLY A 58 22.30 -6.51 10.17
C GLY A 58 23.60 -6.70 9.40
N GLY A 59 24.14 -7.94 9.31
CA GLY A 59 25.30 -8.25 8.49
C GLY A 59 24.96 -8.28 7.00
N GLY A 60 25.89 -7.81 6.17
CA GLY A 60 25.77 -7.85 4.71
C GLY A 60 25.91 -6.49 4.04
N ARG A 61 25.75 -6.45 2.70
CA ARG A 61 25.80 -5.20 1.93
C ARG A 61 24.62 -4.31 2.30
N LYS A 62 24.91 -3.04 2.59
CA LYS A 62 23.87 -2.03 2.84
C LYS A 62 22.96 -1.89 1.61
N PRO A 63 21.63 -1.73 1.81
CA PRO A 63 20.72 -1.45 0.70
C PRO A 63 21.09 -0.11 0.04
N ARG A 64 20.73 0.06 -1.22
CA ARG A 64 20.99 1.30 -1.95
C ARG A 64 20.16 2.46 -1.44
N LEU A 65 18.89 2.23 -1.12
CA LEU A 65 18.05 3.14 -0.33
C LEU A 65 18.35 2.92 1.16
N VAL A 66 19.26 3.73 1.69
CA VAL A 66 19.68 3.63 3.09
C VAL A 66 18.69 4.34 4.01
N ALA A 67 18.23 5.53 3.63
CA ALA A 67 17.31 6.33 4.42
C ALA A 67 15.89 5.72 4.41
N LEU A 68 15.30 5.54 5.58
CA LEU A 68 13.94 4.99 5.71
C LEU A 68 12.89 5.95 5.16
N ALA A 69 13.15 7.26 5.21
CA ALA A 69 12.31 8.25 4.54
C ALA A 69 12.25 8.05 3.02
N ASP A 70 13.38 7.70 2.37
CA ASP A 70 13.41 7.40 0.94
C ASP A 70 12.69 6.07 0.62
N GLN A 71 12.74 5.10 1.53
CA GLN A 71 11.99 3.85 1.39
C GLN A 71 10.48 4.07 1.54
N LEU A 72 10.07 4.92 2.47
CA LEU A 72 8.67 5.33 2.62
C LEU A 72 8.21 6.12 1.38
N LEU A 73 9.01 7.07 0.90
CA LEU A 73 8.74 7.79 -0.34
C LEU A 73 8.58 6.84 -1.54
N PHE A 74 9.47 5.84 -1.66
CA PHE A 74 9.42 4.84 -2.73
C PHE A 74 8.06 4.11 -2.76
N ILE A 75 7.63 3.59 -1.62
CA ILE A 75 6.40 2.79 -1.59
C ILE A 75 5.13 3.64 -1.74
N LEU A 76 5.11 4.85 -1.19
CA LEU A 76 4.00 5.79 -1.36
C LEU A 76 3.88 6.27 -2.80
N LEU A 77 5.00 6.59 -3.46
CA LEU A 77 5.03 6.94 -4.89
C LEU A 77 4.47 5.78 -5.73
N TYR A 78 4.89 4.55 -5.43
CA TYR A 78 4.39 3.39 -6.14
C TYR A 78 2.87 3.28 -6.04
N PHE A 79 2.29 3.36 -4.85
CA PHE A 79 0.85 3.25 -4.67
C PHE A 79 0.07 4.45 -5.22
N LYS A 80 0.65 5.65 -5.19
CA LYS A 80 -0.03 6.86 -5.67
C LYS A 80 -0.05 6.97 -7.19
N VAL A 81 1.07 6.67 -7.85
CA VAL A 81 1.29 6.95 -9.28
C VAL A 81 1.27 5.67 -10.11
N TYR A 82 1.57 4.52 -9.50
CA TYR A 82 1.66 3.20 -10.14
C TYR A 82 2.58 3.20 -11.39
N PRO A 83 3.82 3.69 -11.26
CA PRO A 83 4.73 3.83 -12.39
C PRO A 83 5.30 2.47 -12.81
N LEU A 84 5.82 2.40 -14.05
CA LEU A 84 6.56 1.24 -14.53
C LEU A 84 7.81 1.00 -13.66
N GLN A 85 8.22 -0.27 -13.53
CA GLN A 85 9.40 -0.63 -12.74
C GLN A 85 10.69 0.02 -13.27
N GLU A 86 10.81 0.22 -14.58
CA GLU A 86 11.92 0.94 -15.21
C GLU A 86 11.97 2.41 -14.76
N VAL A 87 10.82 3.06 -14.66
CA VAL A 87 10.72 4.45 -14.16
C VAL A 87 11.15 4.52 -12.71
N MET A 88 10.67 3.62 -11.87
CA MET A 88 11.09 3.52 -10.47
C MET A 88 12.60 3.25 -10.35
N ALA A 89 13.12 2.35 -11.18
CA ALA A 89 14.54 2.03 -11.21
C ALA A 89 15.40 3.26 -11.54
N PHE A 90 14.97 4.06 -12.50
CA PHE A 90 15.64 5.31 -12.86
C PHE A 90 15.56 6.35 -11.72
N LEU A 91 14.37 6.58 -11.15
CA LEU A 91 14.16 7.58 -10.11
C LEU A 91 15.01 7.29 -8.85
N PHE A 92 15.12 6.02 -8.47
CA PHE A 92 15.82 5.59 -7.25
C PHE A 92 17.20 4.97 -7.49
N ASP A 93 17.76 5.15 -8.69
CA ASP A 93 19.09 4.66 -9.10
C ASP A 93 19.30 3.18 -8.74
N THR A 94 18.42 2.32 -9.21
CA THR A 94 18.43 0.88 -8.94
C THR A 94 18.10 0.07 -10.20
N SER A 95 17.94 -1.24 -10.07
CA SER A 95 17.51 -2.11 -11.18
C SER A 95 16.04 -2.49 -11.06
N PRO A 96 15.32 -2.79 -12.16
CA PRO A 96 13.92 -3.21 -12.14
C PRO A 96 13.66 -4.42 -11.23
N GLY A 97 14.56 -5.42 -11.22
CA GLY A 97 14.46 -6.57 -10.33
C GLY A 97 14.49 -6.18 -8.84
N ARG A 98 15.31 -5.18 -8.47
CA ARG A 98 15.34 -4.63 -7.12
C ARG A 98 14.07 -3.84 -6.79
N VAL A 99 13.53 -3.11 -7.75
CA VAL A 99 12.24 -2.42 -7.58
C VAL A 99 11.15 -3.41 -7.20
N ASN A 100 11.07 -4.54 -7.90
CA ASN A 100 10.10 -5.59 -7.58
C ASN A 100 10.29 -6.15 -6.17
N GLU A 101 11.52 -6.48 -5.77
CA GLU A 101 11.82 -6.93 -4.40
C GLU A 101 11.38 -5.89 -3.35
N TRP A 102 11.67 -4.61 -3.59
CA TRP A 102 11.32 -3.54 -2.66
C TRP A 102 9.81 -3.28 -2.60
N MET A 103 9.10 -3.35 -3.73
CA MET A 103 7.65 -3.23 -3.74
C MET A 103 7.00 -4.25 -2.80
N HIS A 104 7.37 -5.52 -2.91
CA HIS A 104 6.82 -6.56 -2.03
C HIS A 104 7.22 -6.36 -0.58
N HIS A 105 8.48 -6.08 -0.33
CA HIS A 105 9.02 -5.90 1.02
C HIS A 105 8.39 -4.68 1.72
N LEU A 106 8.43 -3.50 1.06
CA LEU A 106 7.98 -2.25 1.66
C LEU A 106 6.45 -2.15 1.73
N SER A 107 5.71 -2.87 0.87
CA SER A 107 4.26 -3.01 0.99
C SER A 107 3.87 -3.71 2.29
N ALA A 108 4.56 -4.81 2.63
CA ALA A 108 4.33 -5.51 3.89
C ALA A 108 4.66 -4.62 5.11
N VAL A 109 5.77 -3.90 5.04
CA VAL A 109 6.16 -2.94 6.10
C VAL A 109 5.14 -1.83 6.26
N LEU A 110 4.68 -1.23 5.17
CA LEU A 110 3.65 -0.17 5.21
C LEU A 110 2.33 -0.70 5.78
N GLN A 111 1.93 -1.90 5.39
CA GLN A 111 0.73 -2.54 5.95
C GLN A 111 0.85 -2.76 7.46
N MET A 112 2.00 -3.21 7.97
CA MET A 112 2.25 -3.32 9.41
C MET A 112 2.19 -1.96 10.10
N ALA A 113 2.81 -0.93 9.53
CA ALA A 113 2.80 0.43 10.09
C ALA A 113 1.37 0.99 10.18
N LEU A 114 0.57 0.85 9.12
CA LEU A 114 -0.82 1.30 9.10
C LEU A 114 -1.71 0.47 10.04
N GLY A 115 -1.44 -0.84 10.18
CA GLY A 115 -2.12 -1.69 11.14
C GLY A 115 -1.90 -1.23 12.59
N ASN A 116 -0.66 -0.91 12.94
CA ASN A 116 -0.30 -0.38 14.26
C ASN A 116 -0.96 0.99 14.55
N LEU A 117 -1.24 1.76 13.52
CA LEU A 117 -1.96 3.04 13.61
C LEU A 117 -3.49 2.89 13.57
N HIS A 118 -4.01 1.67 13.44
CA HIS A 118 -5.43 1.41 13.18
C HIS A 118 -5.98 2.18 11.96
N ALA A 119 -5.12 2.42 10.96
CA ALA A 119 -5.43 3.18 9.75
C ALA A 119 -5.72 2.29 8.53
N LEU A 120 -5.77 0.96 8.71
CA LEU A 120 -6.20 0.04 7.65
C LEU A 120 -7.72 0.06 7.53
N PRO A 121 -8.27 -0.04 6.30
CA PRO A 121 -9.70 -0.15 6.11
C PRO A 121 -10.23 -1.45 6.73
N GLU A 122 -11.36 -1.36 7.42
CA GLU A 122 -12.06 -2.55 7.94
C GLU A 122 -12.57 -3.40 6.76
N ARG A 123 -12.35 -4.69 6.83
CA ARG A 123 -12.74 -5.64 5.78
C ARG A 123 -13.84 -6.60 6.21
N ASP A 124 -14.04 -6.75 7.52
CA ASP A 124 -15.13 -7.57 8.05
C ASP A 124 -16.42 -6.73 8.13
N PRO A 125 -17.50 -7.13 7.42
CA PRO A 125 -18.76 -6.39 7.46
C PRO A 125 -19.33 -6.20 8.87
N LYS A 126 -19.12 -7.15 9.78
CA LYS A 126 -19.60 -7.05 11.16
C LYS A 126 -18.88 -5.96 11.96
N ASN A 127 -17.57 -5.86 11.78
CA ASN A 127 -16.77 -4.82 12.43
C ASN A 127 -17.00 -3.46 11.77
N LEU A 128 -17.26 -3.43 10.47
CA LEU A 128 -17.59 -2.20 9.74
C LEU A 128 -18.87 -1.58 10.29
N GLU A 129 -19.92 -2.37 10.53
CA GLU A 129 -21.18 -1.89 11.10
C GLU A 129 -20.96 -1.21 12.46
N GLN A 130 -20.17 -1.82 13.33
CA GLN A 130 -19.80 -1.24 14.63
C GLN A 130 -19.00 0.05 14.49
N THR A 131 -18.04 0.09 13.57
CA THR A 131 -17.21 1.27 13.30
C THR A 131 -18.05 2.41 12.75
N LEU A 132 -18.99 2.15 11.84
CA LEU A 132 -19.92 3.13 11.30
C LEU A 132 -20.86 3.68 12.37
N ALA A 133 -21.34 2.83 13.28
CA ALA A 133 -22.19 3.25 14.40
C ALA A 133 -21.49 4.21 15.37
N LEU A 134 -20.17 4.13 15.50
CA LEU A 134 -19.35 5.05 16.30
C LEU A 134 -19.07 6.38 15.61
N CYS A 135 -19.19 6.44 14.28
CA CYS A 135 -18.92 7.63 13.48
C CYS A 135 -20.19 8.46 13.23
N VAL A 136 -20.84 8.92 14.27
CA VAL A 136 -22.17 9.61 14.24
C VAL A 136 -22.16 10.93 13.43
N SER A 137 -20.99 11.51 13.14
CA SER A 137 -20.86 12.83 12.48
C SER A 137 -20.29 12.79 11.06
N VAL A 138 -20.21 11.61 10.45
CA VAL A 138 -19.60 11.46 9.12
C VAL A 138 -20.63 10.90 8.14
N ASP A 139 -20.89 11.63 7.05
CA ASP A 139 -21.68 11.12 5.93
C ASP A 139 -20.82 10.20 5.07
N PHE A 140 -21.31 8.97 4.85
CA PHE A 140 -20.62 7.99 4.01
C PHE A 140 -21.27 7.95 2.63
N ILE A 141 -20.44 8.10 1.59
CA ILE A 141 -20.84 7.84 0.22
C ILE A 141 -20.44 6.39 -0.10
N VAL A 142 -21.42 5.52 -0.30
CA VAL A 142 -21.19 4.13 -0.70
C VAL A 142 -21.36 4.02 -2.21
N ASP A 143 -20.28 3.73 -2.93
CA ASP A 143 -20.33 3.38 -4.34
C ASP A 143 -20.27 1.85 -4.48
N GLY A 144 -21.33 1.27 -5.00
CA GLY A 144 -21.45 -0.17 -5.22
C GLY A 144 -21.02 -0.54 -6.65
N THR A 145 -19.93 -1.27 -6.78
CA THR A 145 -19.49 -1.80 -8.07
C THR A 145 -19.99 -3.23 -8.25
N GLU A 146 -20.78 -3.47 -9.29
CA GLU A 146 -21.22 -4.81 -9.65
C GLU A 146 -20.08 -5.60 -10.30
N ARG A 147 -19.72 -6.73 -9.72
CA ARG A 147 -18.80 -7.69 -10.33
C ARG A 147 -19.58 -8.67 -11.18
N ARG A 148 -19.20 -8.82 -12.45
CA ARG A 148 -19.74 -9.91 -13.27
C ARG A 148 -19.24 -11.23 -12.73
N ILE A 149 -20.16 -12.11 -12.35
CA ILE A 149 -19.90 -13.49 -11.96
C ILE A 149 -20.45 -14.44 -12.99
N GLN A 150 -19.89 -15.66 -13.03
CA GLN A 150 -20.43 -16.69 -13.88
C GLN A 150 -21.86 -17.04 -13.40
N ARG A 151 -22.82 -17.07 -14.32
CA ARG A 151 -24.22 -17.34 -14.00
C ARG A 151 -24.35 -18.76 -13.40
N PRO A 152 -24.85 -18.90 -12.16
CA PRO A 152 -25.11 -20.20 -11.58
C PRO A 152 -26.10 -21.02 -12.41
N LYS A 153 -26.03 -22.33 -12.30
CA LYS A 153 -26.99 -23.24 -12.97
C LYS A 153 -28.30 -23.33 -12.21
N ASP A 154 -28.25 -23.14 -10.88
CA ASP A 154 -29.41 -23.21 -10.02
C ASP A 154 -30.23 -21.92 -10.06
N ALA A 155 -31.59 -22.07 -10.12
CA ALA A 155 -32.49 -20.94 -10.25
C ALA A 155 -32.59 -20.10 -8.96
N THR A 156 -32.41 -20.74 -7.80
CA THR A 156 -32.47 -20.11 -6.47
C THR A 156 -31.23 -19.23 -6.29
N GLU A 157 -30.05 -19.78 -6.56
CA GLU A 157 -28.81 -19.02 -6.53
C GLU A 157 -28.82 -17.85 -7.53
N GLN A 158 -29.47 -18.02 -8.71
CA GLN A 158 -29.63 -16.93 -9.66
C GLN A 158 -30.44 -15.77 -9.12
N GLN A 159 -31.49 -16.05 -8.33
CA GLN A 159 -32.31 -15.01 -7.70
C GLN A 159 -31.57 -14.25 -6.62
N GLU A 160 -30.77 -14.94 -5.80
CA GLU A 160 -29.99 -14.33 -4.73
C GLU A 160 -28.92 -13.36 -5.24
N ILE A 161 -28.34 -13.63 -6.43
CA ILE A 161 -27.27 -12.82 -7.03
C ILE A 161 -27.79 -11.81 -8.07
N TYR A 162 -29.09 -11.75 -8.26
CA TYR A 162 -29.70 -10.87 -9.25
C TYR A 162 -29.78 -9.42 -8.75
N SER A 163 -28.99 -8.54 -9.37
CA SER A 163 -28.91 -7.12 -8.96
C SER A 163 -30.10 -6.25 -9.35
N GLY A 164 -31.04 -6.79 -10.14
CA GLY A 164 -32.20 -6.04 -10.63
C GLY A 164 -31.91 -5.07 -11.78
N LYS A 165 -30.67 -4.85 -12.17
CA LYS A 165 -30.35 -4.01 -13.35
C LYS A 165 -30.77 -4.69 -14.63
N LYS A 166 -31.75 -4.10 -15.33
CA LYS A 166 -32.22 -4.59 -16.64
C LYS A 166 -31.05 -4.59 -17.63
N ARG A 167 -30.80 -5.73 -18.27
CA ARG A 167 -29.98 -5.75 -19.49
C ARG A 167 -30.69 -4.89 -20.53
N PRO A 168 -29.97 -4.06 -21.30
CA PRO A 168 -30.58 -3.42 -22.46
C PRO A 168 -31.10 -4.55 -23.38
N HIS A 169 -32.40 -4.56 -23.62
CA HIS A 169 -32.98 -5.42 -24.64
C HIS A 169 -32.30 -5.10 -25.97
N ARG A 170 -31.62 -6.06 -26.55
CA ARG A 170 -31.30 -6.00 -27.96
C ARG A 170 -32.64 -6.25 -28.66
N GLU A 171 -33.23 -5.20 -29.19
CA GLU A 171 -34.26 -5.34 -30.16
C GLU A 171 -33.71 -6.15 -31.36
N LYS A 172 -34.54 -7.10 -31.83
CA LYS A 172 -34.25 -7.94 -32.99
C LYS A 172 -34.22 -7.12 -34.27
#